data_78eedfb74ddd6e2876c3f04d9c405049
#
_entry.id   78eedfb74ddd6e2876c3f04d9c405049
#
_cell.length_a   1.000
_cell.length_b   1.000
_cell.length_c   1.000
_cell.angle_alpha   90.00
_cell.angle_beta   90.00
_cell.angle_gamma   90.00
#
_symmetry.space_group_name_H-M   'P 1'
#
loop_
_entity.id
_entity.type
_entity.pdbx_description
1 polymer ?
#
loop_
_entity_poly.entity_id
_entity_poly.type
_entity_poly.pdbx_seq_one_letter_code
_entity_poly.pdbx_strand_id
1 'polypeptide(L)'
;MKKIMLLAACCCLLITIISCGKSYDEKRRLDNNARRQLEREDSLALKVAALPTLDCLPLFIAVDDSMFANAGVDVRLKMRRAQIDCDTLIRGRHVEGVVSDLMRTERLRSRGLALRYVAATNAYWQMISNRKARIKEISQLSDKMIAITRYSATDYFAEKAIKAAKPKYDVFQIQVNDVVIRLKMLLNNEMDAVMLTEPQATTARLYQNPVLMDSRDTHINLGVIAFREACWKDSRRQQQISTFIKVYNQACDSINTKGMEHYKQIISKYTGADAKTIMALPKLLYDHAK
;
A
#
# COMPACT_ATOMS: atom_id res chain seq x y z
N MET A 1 -1.77 77.94 5.44
CA MET A 1 -2.51 76.70 5.66
C MET A 1 -2.74 75.91 4.37
N LYS A 2 -3.18 76.48 3.24
CA LYS A 2 -3.41 75.75 1.97
C LYS A 2 -2.18 75.02 1.37
N LYS A 3 -0.97 75.60 1.49
CA LYS A 3 0.27 75.01 0.97
C LYS A 3 0.74 73.77 1.80
N ILE A 4 0.46 73.70 3.09
CA ILE A 4 0.83 72.60 3.97
C ILE A 4 -0.12 71.40 3.75
N MET A 5 -1.41 71.63 3.49
CA MET A 5 -2.36 70.64 3.10
C MET A 5 -2.05 69.97 1.73
N LEU A 6 -1.53 70.75 0.77
CA LEU A 6 -1.16 70.16 -0.53
C LEU A 6 0.09 69.29 -0.44
N LEU A 7 1.06 69.64 0.42
CA LEU A 7 2.26 68.81 0.65
C LEU A 7 1.90 67.49 1.37
N ALA A 8 0.99 67.52 2.34
CA ALA A 8 0.52 66.32 3.05
C ALA A 8 -0.27 65.38 2.13
N ALA A 9 -1.10 65.92 1.21
CA ALA A 9 -1.83 65.13 0.23
C ALA A 9 -0.90 64.46 -0.80
N CYS A 10 0.19 65.12 -1.22
CA CYS A 10 1.19 64.55 -2.14
C CYS A 10 2.03 63.46 -1.47
N CYS A 11 2.37 63.59 -0.18
CA CYS A 11 3.07 62.53 0.58
C CYS A 11 2.19 61.30 0.79
N CYS A 12 0.89 61.45 1.02
CA CYS A 12 -0.03 60.30 1.13
C CYS A 12 -0.24 59.55 -0.19
N LEU A 13 -0.18 60.23 -1.34
CA LEU A 13 -0.25 59.60 -2.67
C LEU A 13 1.02 58.83 -3.05
N LEU A 14 2.18 59.20 -2.51
CA LEU A 14 3.45 58.50 -2.76
C LEU A 14 3.61 57.23 -1.92
N ILE A 15 2.88 57.08 -0.82
CA ILE A 15 2.93 55.88 0.05
C ILE A 15 2.07 54.73 -0.49
N THR A 16 1.11 55.00 -1.37
CA THR A 16 0.22 53.97 -1.95
C THR A 16 0.82 53.22 -3.15
N ILE A 17 2.02 53.57 -3.62
CA ILE A 17 2.65 52.90 -4.76
C ILE A 17 3.65 51.82 -4.35
N ILE A 18 3.91 51.59 -3.06
CA ILE A 18 4.72 50.46 -2.58
C ILE A 18 3.81 49.29 -2.18
N SER A 19 2.82 49.01 -2.99
CA SER A 19 2.23 47.66 -3.03
C SER A 19 3.09 46.83 -3.97
N CYS A 20 4.24 46.38 -3.47
CA CYS A 20 5.13 45.48 -4.17
C CYS A 20 4.53 44.07 -4.18
N GLY A 21 3.36 43.93 -4.82
CA GLY A 21 2.85 42.62 -5.23
C GLY A 21 3.77 42.10 -6.33
N LYS A 22 4.35 40.93 -6.12
CA LYS A 22 5.16 40.25 -7.15
C LYS A 22 4.41 40.30 -8.48
N SER A 23 5.11 40.71 -9.56
CA SER A 23 4.57 40.71 -10.92
C SER A 23 4.03 39.35 -11.29
N TYR A 24 3.01 39.27 -12.16
CA TYR A 24 2.48 38.00 -12.67
C TYR A 24 3.58 37.10 -13.21
N ASP A 25 4.55 37.65 -13.93
CA ASP A 25 5.70 36.91 -14.46
C ASP A 25 6.64 36.42 -13.35
N GLU A 26 6.81 37.19 -12.29
CA GLU A 26 7.61 36.79 -11.14
C GLU A 26 6.92 35.67 -10.34
N LYS A 27 5.60 35.73 -10.13
CA LYS A 27 4.82 34.66 -9.54
C LYS A 27 4.92 33.37 -10.39
N ARG A 28 4.73 33.47 -11.69
CA ARG A 28 4.83 32.35 -12.64
C ARG A 28 6.24 31.73 -12.65
N ARG A 29 7.30 32.58 -12.56
CA ARG A 29 8.69 32.09 -12.44
C ARG A 29 8.92 31.33 -11.12
N LEU A 30 8.42 31.86 -10.00
CA LEU A 30 8.53 31.24 -8.69
C LEU A 30 7.78 29.90 -8.66
N ASP A 31 6.56 29.86 -9.19
CA ASP A 31 5.76 28.63 -9.29
C ASP A 31 6.45 27.57 -10.16
N ASN A 32 7.00 27.98 -11.31
CA ASN A 32 7.76 27.08 -12.19
C ASN A 32 9.04 26.57 -11.53
N ASN A 33 9.75 27.39 -10.78
CA ASN A 33 10.96 27.01 -10.06
C ASN A 33 10.62 26.05 -8.92
N ALA A 34 9.59 26.35 -8.12
CA ALA A 34 9.09 25.48 -7.06
C ALA A 34 8.65 24.11 -7.62
N ARG A 35 7.93 24.13 -8.74
CA ARG A 35 7.53 22.90 -9.43
C ARG A 35 8.74 22.07 -9.90
N ARG A 36 9.73 22.68 -10.53
CA ARG A 36 10.97 21.99 -10.96
C ARG A 36 11.74 21.43 -9.77
N GLN A 37 11.77 22.15 -8.65
CA GLN A 37 12.41 21.66 -7.43
C GLN A 37 11.67 20.43 -6.89
N LEU A 38 10.35 20.45 -6.78
CA LEU A 38 9.53 19.31 -6.36
C LEU A 38 9.69 18.10 -7.29
N GLU A 39 9.70 18.32 -8.61
CA GLU A 39 9.95 17.27 -9.60
C GLU A 39 11.35 16.65 -9.43
N ARG A 40 12.36 17.49 -9.18
CA ARG A 40 13.73 17.03 -8.90
C ARG A 40 13.80 16.21 -7.61
N GLU A 41 13.21 16.70 -6.52
CA GLU A 41 13.16 15.97 -5.24
C GLU A 41 12.42 14.64 -5.39
N ASP A 42 11.26 14.63 -6.08
CA ASP A 42 10.53 13.38 -6.36
C ASP A 42 11.35 12.40 -7.22
N SER A 43 12.18 12.92 -8.13
CA SER A 43 13.08 12.08 -8.95
C SER A 43 14.23 11.47 -8.14
N LEU A 44 14.66 12.13 -7.07
CA LEU A 44 15.73 11.65 -6.18
C LEU A 44 15.22 10.66 -5.13
N ALA A 45 13.95 10.74 -4.73
CA ALA A 45 13.35 9.86 -3.75
C ALA A 45 13.33 8.40 -4.21
N LEU A 46 13.44 7.46 -3.27
CA LEU A 46 13.20 6.03 -3.48
C LEU A 46 11.70 5.76 -3.33
N LYS A 47 11.01 5.47 -4.42
CA LYS A 47 9.55 5.28 -4.42
C LYS A 47 9.19 3.80 -4.37
N VAL A 48 8.27 3.44 -3.48
CA VAL A 48 7.79 2.07 -3.29
C VAL A 48 6.26 2.06 -3.33
N ALA A 49 5.69 1.23 -4.20
CA ALA A 49 4.24 1.03 -4.23
C ALA A 49 3.83 0.05 -3.12
N ALA A 50 2.78 0.40 -2.38
CA ALA A 50 2.28 -0.38 -1.25
C ALA A 50 0.75 -0.39 -1.21
N LEU A 51 0.19 -1.41 -0.55
CA LEU A 51 -1.24 -1.59 -0.32
C LEU A 51 -1.61 -1.28 1.14
N PRO A 52 -2.89 -1.01 1.44
CA PRO A 52 -3.36 -0.76 2.80
C PRO A 52 -3.54 -2.09 3.57
N THR A 53 -2.45 -2.86 3.68
CA THR A 53 -2.41 -4.20 4.26
C THR A 53 -1.30 -4.31 5.31
N LEU A 54 -1.43 -5.21 6.27
CA LEU A 54 -0.53 -5.25 7.43
C LEU A 54 0.88 -5.78 7.12
N ASP A 55 1.08 -6.49 6.03
CA ASP A 55 2.41 -6.86 5.54
C ASP A 55 3.26 -5.64 5.14
N CYS A 56 2.62 -4.48 4.91
CA CYS A 56 3.28 -3.18 4.70
C CYS A 56 3.56 -2.42 6.00
N LEU A 57 3.15 -2.89 7.18
CA LEU A 57 3.26 -2.14 8.43
C LEU A 57 4.68 -1.67 8.76
N PRO A 58 5.76 -2.46 8.56
CA PRO A 58 7.11 -1.95 8.79
C PRO A 58 7.44 -0.72 7.96
N LEU A 59 6.94 -0.63 6.73
CA LEU A 59 7.13 0.54 5.87
C LEU A 59 6.33 1.75 6.35
N PHE A 60 5.10 1.52 6.83
CA PHE A 60 4.27 2.59 7.36
C PHE A 60 4.92 3.24 8.57
N ILE A 61 5.42 2.43 9.51
CA ILE A 61 6.13 2.90 10.70
C ILE A 61 7.40 3.64 10.29
N ALA A 62 8.21 3.05 9.41
CA ALA A 62 9.48 3.64 9.01
C ALA A 62 9.31 5.01 8.32
N VAL A 63 8.19 5.23 7.62
CA VAL A 63 7.86 6.54 7.02
C VAL A 63 7.27 7.48 8.07
N ASP A 64 6.30 7.03 8.87
CA ASP A 64 5.55 7.88 9.81
C ASP A 64 6.44 8.39 10.96
N ASP A 65 7.30 7.51 11.49
CA ASP A 65 8.28 7.82 12.54
C ASP A 65 9.58 8.43 11.98
N SER A 66 9.59 8.82 10.70
CA SER A 66 10.75 9.45 10.03
C SER A 66 12.04 8.62 10.07
N MET A 67 11.96 7.29 10.25
CA MET A 67 13.14 6.43 10.36
C MET A 67 13.99 6.45 9.09
N PHE A 68 13.37 6.49 7.90
CA PHE A 68 14.08 6.63 6.63
C PHE A 68 14.79 7.97 6.51
N ALA A 69 14.11 9.08 6.86
CA ALA A 69 14.69 10.41 6.82
C ALA A 69 15.88 10.54 7.78
N ASN A 70 15.76 9.99 9.00
CA ASN A 70 16.83 9.96 9.99
C ASN A 70 18.04 9.12 9.53
N ALA A 71 17.81 8.13 8.68
CA ALA A 71 18.85 7.32 8.03
C ALA A 71 19.40 7.95 6.73
N GLY A 72 18.99 9.19 6.40
CA GLY A 72 19.47 9.93 5.23
C GLY A 72 18.91 9.48 3.89
N VAL A 73 17.75 8.80 3.86
CA VAL A 73 17.09 8.39 2.62
C VAL A 73 15.65 8.90 2.57
N ASP A 74 15.29 9.57 1.45
CA ASP A 74 13.90 9.95 1.17
C ASP A 74 13.18 8.75 0.54
N VAL A 75 12.35 8.06 1.34
CA VAL A 75 11.50 6.96 0.87
C VAL A 75 10.05 7.45 0.82
N ARG A 76 9.44 7.35 -0.36
CA ARG A 76 8.05 7.77 -0.59
C ARG A 76 7.17 6.58 -0.93
N LEU A 77 6.18 6.28 -0.09
CA LEU A 77 5.20 5.25 -0.37
C LEU A 77 4.15 5.79 -1.36
N LYS A 78 4.00 5.10 -2.48
CA LYS A 78 2.93 5.34 -3.46
C LYS A 78 1.78 4.37 -3.15
N MET A 79 0.92 4.77 -2.20
CA MET A 79 -0.21 3.94 -1.76
C MET A 79 -1.20 3.70 -2.89
N ARG A 80 -1.62 2.44 -3.05
CA ARG A 80 -2.68 2.00 -3.97
C ARG A 80 -3.60 1.03 -3.24
N ARG A 81 -4.84 0.89 -3.72
CA ARG A 81 -5.82 -0.02 -3.14
C ARG A 81 -5.97 -1.32 -3.94
N ALA A 82 -5.47 -1.31 -5.18
CA ALA A 82 -5.49 -2.45 -6.07
C ALA A 82 -4.08 -2.87 -6.48
N GLN A 83 -3.78 -4.17 -6.45
CA GLN A 83 -2.47 -4.71 -6.84
C GLN A 83 -2.11 -4.38 -8.29
N ILE A 84 -3.11 -4.35 -9.19
CA ILE A 84 -2.89 -4.02 -10.61
C ILE A 84 -2.33 -2.60 -10.79
N ASP A 85 -2.68 -1.68 -9.90
CA ASP A 85 -2.15 -0.31 -9.94
C ASP A 85 -0.68 -0.28 -9.52
N CYS A 86 -0.30 -1.11 -8.53
CA CYS A 86 1.09 -1.28 -8.13
C CYS A 86 1.93 -1.84 -9.30
N ASP A 87 1.41 -2.85 -10.02
CA ASP A 87 2.07 -3.40 -11.21
C ASP A 87 2.24 -2.35 -12.31
N THR A 88 1.23 -1.50 -12.52
CA THR A 88 1.29 -0.41 -13.48
C THR A 88 2.37 0.60 -13.11
N LEU A 89 2.49 0.94 -11.83
CA LEU A 89 3.52 1.87 -11.36
C LEU A 89 4.94 1.33 -11.56
N ILE A 90 5.19 0.07 -11.19
CA ILE A 90 6.55 -0.49 -11.28
C ILE A 90 6.95 -0.76 -12.74
N ARG A 91 6.01 -1.23 -13.57
CA ARG A 91 6.22 -1.43 -15.00
C ARG A 91 6.43 -0.10 -15.74
N GLY A 92 5.68 0.93 -15.38
CA GLY A 92 5.82 2.30 -15.91
C GLY A 92 7.03 3.06 -15.38
N ARG A 93 7.85 2.45 -14.51
CA ARG A 93 9.03 3.09 -13.88
C ARG A 93 8.68 4.31 -13.01
N HIS A 94 7.44 4.39 -12.52
CA HIS A 94 7.01 5.44 -11.59
C HIS A 94 7.43 5.17 -10.15
N VAL A 95 7.83 3.92 -9.87
CA VAL A 95 8.41 3.49 -8.59
C VAL A 95 9.61 2.57 -8.82
N GLU A 96 10.50 2.52 -7.86
CA GLU A 96 11.67 1.64 -7.85
C GLU A 96 11.32 0.26 -7.29
N GLY A 97 10.43 0.21 -6.29
CA GLY A 97 10.05 -1.01 -5.59
C GLY A 97 8.53 -1.19 -5.45
N VAL A 98 8.14 -2.40 -5.07
CA VAL A 98 6.74 -2.78 -4.84
C VAL A 98 6.63 -3.80 -3.73
N VAL A 99 5.62 -3.64 -2.85
CA VAL A 99 5.12 -4.72 -2.01
C VAL A 99 4.02 -5.44 -2.79
N SER A 100 4.18 -6.75 -2.98
CA SER A 100 3.32 -7.54 -3.86
C SER A 100 3.35 -9.03 -3.46
N ASP A 101 2.91 -9.89 -4.35
CA ASP A 101 3.03 -11.34 -4.21
C ASP A 101 3.85 -11.96 -5.35
N LEU A 102 4.38 -13.17 -5.10
CA LEU A 102 5.21 -13.90 -6.06
C LEU A 102 4.48 -14.19 -7.37
N MET A 103 3.17 -14.49 -7.34
CA MET A 103 2.42 -14.80 -8.57
C MET A 103 2.42 -13.60 -9.52
N ARG A 104 2.20 -12.40 -8.99
CA ARG A 104 2.19 -11.17 -9.78
C ARG A 104 3.59 -10.77 -10.24
N THR A 105 4.56 -10.82 -9.34
CA THR A 105 5.95 -10.43 -9.65
C THR A 105 6.60 -11.38 -10.65
N GLU A 106 6.37 -12.70 -10.57
CA GLU A 106 6.82 -13.65 -11.57
C GLU A 106 6.12 -13.44 -12.93
N ARG A 107 4.82 -13.08 -12.92
CA ARG A 107 4.14 -12.67 -14.14
C ARG A 107 4.74 -11.40 -14.77
N LEU A 108 5.14 -10.42 -13.96
CA LEU A 108 5.84 -9.23 -14.47
C LEU A 108 7.22 -9.61 -15.04
N ARG A 109 7.96 -10.51 -14.39
CA ARG A 109 9.25 -11.03 -14.86
C ARG A 109 9.11 -11.77 -16.18
N SER A 110 8.11 -12.64 -16.32
CA SER A 110 7.85 -13.36 -17.58
C SER A 110 7.49 -12.42 -18.75
N ARG A 111 7.08 -11.17 -18.43
CA ARG A 111 6.79 -10.10 -19.41
C ARG A 111 7.96 -9.13 -19.62
N GLY A 112 9.15 -9.49 -19.16
CA GLY A 112 10.39 -8.75 -19.39
C GLY A 112 10.75 -7.69 -18.35
N LEU A 113 10.01 -7.59 -17.23
CA LEU A 113 10.39 -6.70 -16.13
C LEU A 113 11.32 -7.46 -15.16
N ALA A 114 12.62 -7.21 -15.23
CA ALA A 114 13.57 -7.80 -14.29
C ALA A 114 13.40 -7.21 -12.88
N LEU A 115 13.10 -8.08 -11.91
CA LEU A 115 12.90 -7.76 -10.51
C LEU A 115 13.84 -8.56 -9.61
N ARG A 116 14.31 -7.92 -8.53
CA ARG A 116 15.08 -8.56 -7.46
C ARG A 116 14.29 -8.50 -6.18
N TYR A 117 14.13 -9.65 -5.52
CA TYR A 117 13.45 -9.78 -4.23
C TYR A 117 14.40 -9.40 -3.11
N VAL A 118 13.93 -8.59 -2.15
CA VAL A 118 14.72 -8.16 -0.98
C VAL A 118 14.12 -8.64 0.33
N ALA A 119 12.83 -8.97 0.36
CA ALA A 119 12.18 -9.54 1.54
C ALA A 119 11.03 -10.47 1.13
N ALA A 120 10.80 -11.51 1.92
CA ALA A 120 9.49 -12.13 2.06
C ALA A 120 8.70 -11.32 3.09
N THR A 121 7.40 -11.10 2.86
CA THR A 121 6.54 -10.46 3.86
C THR A 121 5.68 -11.51 4.56
N ASN A 122 5.09 -11.14 5.71
CA ASN A 122 4.18 -12.00 6.44
C ASN A 122 2.74 -11.99 5.91
N ALA A 123 2.56 -11.58 4.65
CA ALA A 123 1.26 -11.57 4.01
C ALA A 123 0.65 -12.99 3.98
N TYR A 124 -0.60 -13.09 4.38
CA TYR A 124 -1.41 -14.29 4.22
C TYR A 124 -2.82 -13.93 3.77
N TRP A 125 -3.51 -14.90 3.22
CA TRP A 125 -4.83 -14.70 2.65
C TRP A 125 -5.82 -15.71 3.20
N GLN A 126 -7.04 -15.23 3.47
CA GLN A 126 -8.14 -16.06 3.91
C GLN A 126 -9.28 -16.03 2.89
N MET A 127 -9.83 -17.18 2.58
CA MET A 127 -11.11 -17.28 1.90
C MET A 127 -12.20 -17.17 2.95
N ILE A 128 -13.02 -16.13 2.86
CA ILE A 128 -14.06 -15.84 3.85
C ILE A 128 -15.40 -15.82 3.14
N SER A 129 -16.35 -16.63 3.61
CA SER A 129 -17.70 -16.71 3.06
C SER A 129 -18.64 -15.71 3.71
N ASN A 130 -19.68 -15.36 2.99
CA ASN A 130 -20.75 -14.51 3.52
C ASN A 130 -21.56 -15.29 4.58
N ARG A 131 -21.71 -14.68 5.75
CA ARG A 131 -22.47 -15.26 6.87
C ARG A 131 -23.90 -15.63 6.46
N LYS A 132 -24.58 -14.81 5.64
CA LYS A 132 -25.96 -15.07 5.21
C LYS A 132 -26.07 -16.21 4.21
N ALA A 133 -25.03 -16.46 3.45
CA ALA A 133 -24.99 -17.59 2.51
C ALA A 133 -24.87 -18.95 3.22
N ARG A 134 -24.54 -18.95 4.52
CA ARG A 134 -24.42 -20.18 5.36
C ARG A 134 -23.44 -21.20 4.81
N ILE A 135 -22.47 -20.78 4.04
CA ILE A 135 -21.39 -21.61 3.47
C ILE A 135 -20.34 -21.81 4.55
N LYS A 136 -20.07 -23.06 4.92
CA LYS A 136 -19.08 -23.45 5.95
C LYS A 136 -17.90 -24.25 5.39
N GLU A 137 -18.02 -24.74 4.17
CA GLU A 137 -17.04 -25.56 3.48
C GLU A 137 -16.89 -25.12 2.03
N ILE A 138 -15.70 -25.29 1.47
CA ILE A 138 -15.40 -24.87 0.09
C ILE A 138 -16.23 -25.65 -0.94
N SER A 139 -16.56 -26.91 -0.66
CA SER A 139 -17.44 -27.75 -1.50
C SER A 139 -18.83 -27.12 -1.74
N GLN A 140 -19.31 -26.32 -0.77
CA GLN A 140 -20.59 -25.61 -0.84
C GLN A 140 -20.54 -24.33 -1.71
N LEU A 141 -19.37 -23.95 -2.22
CA LEU A 141 -19.23 -22.87 -3.20
C LEU A 141 -19.69 -23.25 -4.62
N SER A 142 -20.21 -24.45 -4.80
CA SER A 142 -20.81 -24.92 -6.05
C SER A 142 -21.84 -23.91 -6.55
N ASP A 143 -21.68 -23.43 -7.80
CA ASP A 143 -22.53 -22.40 -8.42
C ASP A 143 -22.58 -21.06 -7.64
N LYS A 144 -21.46 -20.69 -7.01
CA LYS A 144 -21.31 -19.47 -6.21
C LYS A 144 -20.19 -18.58 -6.73
N MET A 145 -20.24 -17.30 -6.31
CA MET A 145 -19.25 -16.28 -6.69
C MET A 145 -18.21 -16.07 -5.60
N ILE A 146 -16.95 -16.09 -5.98
CA ILE A 146 -15.83 -15.69 -5.13
C ILE A 146 -15.05 -14.52 -5.73
N ALA A 147 -14.87 -13.43 -4.95
CA ALA A 147 -14.08 -12.29 -5.39
C ALA A 147 -12.58 -12.49 -5.12
N ILE A 148 -11.79 -12.34 -6.18
CA ILE A 148 -10.33 -12.51 -6.19
C ILE A 148 -9.66 -11.36 -6.96
N THR A 149 -8.33 -11.33 -6.97
CA THR A 149 -7.52 -10.61 -7.98
C THR A 149 -6.86 -11.66 -8.88
N ARG A 150 -7.17 -11.65 -10.18
CA ARG A 150 -6.56 -12.60 -11.12
C ARG A 150 -5.05 -12.49 -11.17
N TYR A 151 -4.39 -13.64 -11.34
CA TYR A 151 -2.94 -13.79 -11.43
C TYR A 151 -2.20 -13.27 -10.18
N SER A 152 -2.79 -13.44 -9.01
CA SER A 152 -2.21 -13.07 -7.71
C SER A 152 -2.24 -14.25 -6.75
N ALA A 153 -1.70 -14.07 -5.55
CA ALA A 153 -1.82 -15.04 -4.48
C ALA A 153 -3.29 -15.41 -4.18
N THR A 154 -4.23 -14.46 -4.30
CA THR A 154 -5.66 -14.74 -4.08
C THR A 154 -6.25 -15.68 -5.11
N ASP A 155 -5.85 -15.55 -6.38
CA ASP A 155 -6.22 -16.45 -7.47
C ASP A 155 -5.65 -17.85 -7.25
N TYR A 156 -4.34 -17.91 -7.00
CA TYR A 156 -3.62 -19.16 -6.74
C TYR A 156 -4.21 -19.97 -5.59
N PHE A 157 -4.43 -19.36 -4.43
CA PHE A 157 -4.98 -20.06 -3.28
C PHE A 157 -6.45 -20.45 -3.47
N ALA A 158 -7.25 -19.57 -4.11
CA ALA A 158 -8.66 -19.90 -4.42
C ALA A 158 -8.75 -21.08 -5.37
N GLU A 159 -7.99 -21.07 -6.48
CA GLU A 159 -7.98 -22.17 -7.45
C GLU A 159 -7.54 -23.50 -6.79
N LYS A 160 -6.43 -23.46 -6.03
CA LYS A 160 -5.91 -24.63 -5.33
C LYS A 160 -6.94 -25.22 -4.35
N ALA A 161 -7.61 -24.37 -3.56
CA ALA A 161 -8.58 -24.80 -2.57
C ALA A 161 -9.87 -25.33 -3.23
N ILE A 162 -10.39 -24.68 -4.26
CA ILE A 162 -11.55 -25.13 -5.02
C ILE A 162 -11.27 -26.47 -5.70
N LYS A 163 -10.11 -26.62 -6.34
CA LYS A 163 -9.70 -27.86 -6.99
C LYS A 163 -9.60 -29.03 -6.00
N ALA A 164 -9.11 -28.79 -4.79
CA ALA A 164 -9.03 -29.80 -3.73
C ALA A 164 -10.41 -30.19 -3.18
N ALA A 165 -11.31 -29.23 -3.01
CA ALA A 165 -12.65 -29.42 -2.46
C ALA A 165 -13.64 -30.08 -3.43
N LYS A 166 -13.38 -30.03 -4.74
CA LYS A 166 -14.19 -30.62 -5.83
C LYS A 166 -15.69 -30.29 -5.71
N PRO A 167 -16.08 -29.00 -5.71
CA PRO A 167 -17.49 -28.65 -5.71
C PRO A 167 -18.22 -29.29 -6.91
N LYS A 168 -19.52 -29.57 -6.76
CA LYS A 168 -20.31 -30.30 -7.79
C LYS A 168 -20.43 -29.51 -9.10
N TYR A 169 -20.52 -28.19 -9.01
CA TYR A 169 -20.60 -27.27 -10.16
C TYR A 169 -19.48 -26.22 -10.07
N ASP A 170 -19.28 -25.48 -11.14
CA ASP A 170 -18.23 -24.45 -11.22
C ASP A 170 -18.39 -23.35 -10.14
N VAL A 171 -17.27 -22.85 -9.67
CA VAL A 171 -17.20 -21.67 -8.79
C VAL A 171 -16.79 -20.48 -9.65
N PHE A 172 -17.62 -19.43 -9.65
CA PHE A 172 -17.36 -18.24 -10.46
C PHE A 172 -16.36 -17.32 -9.78
N GLN A 173 -15.16 -17.24 -10.32
CA GLN A 173 -14.12 -16.37 -9.83
C GLN A 173 -14.25 -14.97 -10.44
N ILE A 174 -14.71 -14.01 -9.64
CA ILE A 174 -15.00 -12.64 -10.06
C ILE A 174 -13.78 -11.75 -9.73
N GLN A 175 -13.29 -11.04 -10.74
CA GLN A 175 -12.15 -10.13 -10.54
C GLN A 175 -12.57 -8.84 -9.85
N VAL A 176 -12.15 -8.66 -8.60
CA VAL A 176 -12.29 -7.42 -7.81
C VAL A 176 -10.91 -7.07 -7.25
N ASN A 177 -10.21 -6.14 -7.85
CA ASN A 177 -8.81 -5.85 -7.54
C ASN A 177 -8.59 -5.11 -6.20
N ASP A 178 -9.53 -4.26 -5.81
CA ASP A 178 -9.46 -3.47 -4.57
C ASP A 178 -9.90 -4.32 -3.37
N VAL A 179 -8.98 -4.56 -2.42
CA VAL A 179 -9.22 -5.37 -1.23
C VAL A 179 -10.29 -4.78 -0.31
N VAL A 180 -10.39 -3.44 -0.25
CA VAL A 180 -11.40 -2.74 0.55
C VAL A 180 -12.79 -2.88 -0.08
N ILE A 181 -12.87 -2.86 -1.42
CA ILE A 181 -14.14 -3.11 -2.14
C ILE A 181 -14.56 -4.57 -1.94
N ARG A 182 -13.63 -5.54 -2.01
CA ARG A 182 -13.96 -6.95 -1.72
C ARG A 182 -14.59 -7.13 -0.34
N LEU A 183 -14.00 -6.49 0.70
CA LEU A 183 -14.59 -6.51 2.03
C LEU A 183 -16.00 -5.92 2.05
N LYS A 184 -16.21 -4.76 1.41
CA LYS A 184 -17.52 -4.12 1.35
C LYS A 184 -18.56 -5.00 0.66
N MET A 185 -18.21 -5.63 -0.46
CA MET A 185 -19.08 -6.55 -1.19
C MET A 185 -19.49 -7.75 -0.33
N LEU A 186 -18.55 -8.31 0.44
CA LEU A 186 -18.87 -9.37 1.41
C LEU A 186 -19.87 -8.89 2.46
N LEU A 187 -19.60 -7.75 3.09
CA LEU A 187 -20.43 -7.21 4.17
C LEU A 187 -21.83 -6.78 3.68
N ASN A 188 -21.94 -6.33 2.44
CA ASN A 188 -23.19 -5.97 1.77
C ASN A 188 -23.96 -7.18 1.21
N ASN A 189 -23.39 -8.40 1.31
CA ASN A 189 -23.95 -9.63 0.74
C ASN A 189 -24.02 -9.64 -0.80
N GLU A 190 -23.09 -8.98 -1.46
CA GLU A 190 -22.96 -8.92 -2.91
C GLU A 190 -22.06 -10.05 -3.46
N MET A 191 -21.31 -10.76 -2.58
CA MET A 191 -20.47 -11.90 -2.88
C MET A 191 -20.72 -13.04 -1.92
N ASP A 192 -20.68 -14.28 -2.41
CA ASP A 192 -20.81 -15.49 -1.60
C ASP A 192 -19.54 -15.74 -0.78
N ALA A 193 -18.37 -15.48 -1.36
CA ALA A 193 -17.08 -15.53 -0.69
C ALA A 193 -16.10 -14.52 -1.29
N VAL A 194 -15.05 -14.19 -0.54
CA VAL A 194 -13.97 -13.32 -0.98
C VAL A 194 -12.63 -13.80 -0.45
N MET A 195 -11.54 -13.44 -1.15
CA MET A 195 -10.18 -13.58 -0.66
C MET A 195 -9.73 -12.27 -0.01
N LEU A 196 -9.39 -12.29 1.27
CA LEU A 196 -8.94 -11.12 2.03
C LEU A 196 -7.59 -11.38 2.69
N THR A 197 -6.89 -10.30 3.02
CA THR A 197 -5.70 -10.25 3.89
C THR A 197 -5.95 -9.29 5.05
N GLU A 198 -5.00 -9.14 5.96
CA GLU A 198 -5.17 -8.25 7.12
C GLU A 198 -4.96 -6.76 6.76
N PRO A 199 -5.73 -5.85 7.35
CA PRO A 199 -6.72 -6.02 8.44
C PRO A 199 -8.14 -6.37 7.97
N GLN A 200 -8.40 -6.40 6.65
CA GLN A 200 -9.73 -6.61 6.10
C GLN A 200 -10.31 -7.99 6.48
N ALA A 201 -9.45 -9.00 6.58
CA ALA A 201 -9.85 -10.33 7.03
C ALA A 201 -10.35 -10.31 8.49
N THR A 202 -9.66 -9.59 9.39
CA THR A 202 -10.12 -9.39 10.77
C THR A 202 -11.47 -8.68 10.82
N THR A 203 -11.66 -7.61 10.03
CA THR A 203 -12.96 -6.94 9.94
C THR A 203 -14.06 -7.92 9.53
N ALA A 204 -13.82 -8.73 8.49
CA ALA A 204 -14.80 -9.72 8.03
C ALA A 204 -15.16 -10.75 9.14
N ARG A 205 -14.16 -11.24 9.88
CA ARG A 205 -14.37 -12.18 11.01
C ARG A 205 -15.16 -11.55 12.16
N LEU A 206 -14.92 -10.29 12.48
CA LEU A 206 -15.70 -9.55 13.49
C LEU A 206 -17.20 -9.44 13.17
N TYR A 207 -17.52 -9.42 11.86
CA TYR A 207 -18.91 -9.52 11.39
C TYR A 207 -19.40 -10.97 11.27
N GLN A 208 -18.68 -11.94 11.90
CA GLN A 208 -19.04 -13.37 11.96
C GLN A 208 -19.12 -14.04 10.57
N ASN A 209 -18.34 -13.57 9.61
CA ASN A 209 -18.20 -14.25 8.33
C ASN A 209 -17.24 -15.44 8.48
N PRO A 210 -17.65 -16.67 8.08
CA PRO A 210 -16.84 -17.87 8.28
C PRO A 210 -15.57 -17.87 7.41
N VAL A 211 -14.45 -18.29 7.99
CA VAL A 211 -13.22 -18.58 7.25
C VAL A 211 -13.31 -19.99 6.70
N LEU A 212 -13.21 -20.14 5.38
CA LEU A 212 -13.23 -21.43 4.68
C LEU A 212 -11.82 -21.98 4.43
N MET A 213 -10.83 -21.10 4.32
CA MET A 213 -9.44 -21.45 4.08
C MET A 213 -8.52 -20.37 4.63
N ASP A 214 -7.39 -20.78 5.17
CA ASP A 214 -6.28 -19.90 5.56
C ASP A 214 -5.01 -20.34 4.83
N SER A 215 -4.35 -19.42 4.14
CA SER A 215 -3.14 -19.75 3.38
C SER A 215 -1.96 -20.19 4.27
N ARG A 216 -1.98 -19.82 5.56
CA ARG A 216 -0.96 -20.26 6.53
C ARG A 216 -0.92 -21.77 6.71
N ASP A 217 -2.08 -22.45 6.58
CA ASP A 217 -2.19 -23.89 6.68
C ASP A 217 -1.49 -24.62 5.51
N THR A 218 -1.19 -23.89 4.44
CA THR A 218 -0.49 -24.45 3.26
C THR A 218 1.03 -24.38 3.38
N HIS A 219 1.57 -23.67 4.36
CA HIS A 219 2.99 -23.37 4.53
C HIS A 219 3.65 -22.70 3.30
N ILE A 220 2.86 -22.06 2.45
CA ILE A 220 3.32 -21.34 1.25
C ILE A 220 3.27 -19.84 1.54
N ASN A 221 4.44 -19.20 1.58
CA ASN A 221 4.55 -17.75 1.67
C ASN A 221 4.72 -17.15 0.28
N LEU A 222 3.81 -16.26 -0.11
CA LEU A 222 3.84 -15.58 -1.41
C LEU A 222 4.09 -14.08 -1.31
N GLY A 223 4.02 -13.48 -0.12
CA GLY A 223 4.23 -12.04 0.06
C GLY A 223 5.70 -11.65 -0.15
N VAL A 224 5.96 -10.59 -0.92
CA VAL A 224 7.32 -10.15 -1.23
C VAL A 224 7.44 -8.64 -1.34
N ILE A 225 8.67 -8.14 -1.08
CA ILE A 225 9.13 -6.82 -1.49
C ILE A 225 10.14 -7.00 -2.61
N ALA A 226 9.89 -6.37 -3.75
CA ALA A 226 10.76 -6.46 -4.92
C ALA A 226 11.11 -5.06 -5.46
N PHE A 227 12.33 -4.91 -5.96
CA PHE A 227 12.79 -3.72 -6.66
C PHE A 227 13.15 -4.06 -8.10
N ARG A 228 13.07 -3.05 -8.99
CA ARG A 228 13.54 -3.22 -10.38
C ARG A 228 15.05 -3.52 -10.38
N GLU A 229 15.46 -4.56 -11.09
CA GLU A 229 16.88 -4.97 -11.20
C GLU A 229 17.78 -3.81 -11.67
N ALA A 230 17.25 -2.91 -12.51
CA ALA A 230 17.97 -1.74 -12.99
C ALA A 230 18.46 -0.81 -11.86
N CYS A 231 17.83 -0.84 -10.67
CA CYS A 231 18.24 -0.03 -9.53
C CYS A 231 19.64 -0.41 -9.01
N TRP A 232 20.08 -1.65 -9.23
CA TRP A 232 21.43 -2.09 -8.85
C TRP A 232 22.54 -1.65 -9.83
N LYS A 233 22.18 -1.06 -10.97
CA LYS A 233 23.13 -0.45 -11.91
C LYS A 233 23.41 1.03 -11.59
N ASP A 234 22.65 1.63 -10.68
CA ASP A 234 22.79 3.00 -10.19
C ASP A 234 23.29 2.96 -8.74
N SER A 235 24.51 3.43 -8.49
CA SER A 235 25.15 3.39 -7.16
C SER A 235 24.35 4.10 -6.08
N ARG A 236 23.69 5.23 -6.42
CA ARG A 236 22.83 5.94 -5.49
C ARG A 236 21.61 5.09 -5.12
N ARG A 237 20.93 4.48 -6.10
CA ARG A 237 19.77 3.61 -5.86
C ARG A 237 20.16 2.38 -5.06
N GLN A 238 21.32 1.79 -5.35
CA GLN A 238 21.84 0.66 -4.58
C GLN A 238 22.05 1.03 -3.11
N GLN A 239 22.64 2.20 -2.83
CA GLN A 239 22.83 2.69 -1.47
C GLN A 239 21.49 2.98 -0.78
N GLN A 240 20.54 3.61 -1.48
CA GLN A 240 19.21 3.85 -0.96
C GLN A 240 18.49 2.54 -0.60
N ILE A 241 18.57 1.51 -1.43
CA ILE A 241 17.96 0.19 -1.16
C ILE A 241 18.65 -0.49 0.02
N SER A 242 19.97 -0.41 0.13
CA SER A 242 20.71 -0.95 1.28
C SER A 242 20.26 -0.28 2.59
N THR A 243 20.10 1.04 2.60
CA THR A 243 19.57 1.78 3.75
C THR A 243 18.09 1.43 4.01
N PHE A 244 17.27 1.30 2.96
CA PHE A 244 15.88 0.86 3.06
C PHE A 244 15.77 -0.49 3.78
N ILE A 245 16.59 -1.49 3.42
CA ILE A 245 16.60 -2.81 4.05
C ILE A 245 16.94 -2.70 5.54
N LYS A 246 17.97 -1.92 5.89
CA LYS A 246 18.37 -1.73 7.30
C LYS A 246 17.24 -1.11 8.13
N VAL A 247 16.60 -0.06 7.63
CA VAL A 247 15.51 0.63 8.32
C VAL A 247 14.25 -0.25 8.38
N TYR A 248 13.95 -0.99 7.32
CA TYR A 248 12.86 -1.99 7.33
C TYR A 248 13.06 -3.00 8.45
N ASN A 249 14.26 -3.56 8.60
CA ASN A 249 14.59 -4.52 9.66
C ASN A 249 14.44 -3.91 11.05
N GLN A 250 14.89 -2.67 11.26
CA GLN A 250 14.68 -1.95 12.51
C GLN A 250 13.18 -1.76 12.84
N ALA A 251 12.37 -1.46 11.84
CA ALA A 251 10.92 -1.36 12.00
C ALA A 251 10.30 -2.72 12.36
N CYS A 252 10.75 -3.83 11.72
CA CYS A 252 10.32 -5.19 12.08
C CYS A 252 10.66 -5.50 13.55
N ASP A 253 11.89 -5.23 14.00
CA ASP A 253 12.30 -5.43 15.40
C ASP A 253 11.44 -4.62 16.37
N SER A 254 11.15 -3.37 16.01
CA SER A 254 10.32 -2.49 16.83
C SER A 254 8.88 -3.03 16.96
N ILE A 255 8.29 -3.55 15.88
CA ILE A 255 6.95 -4.17 15.94
C ILE A 255 6.98 -5.45 16.76
N ASN A 256 7.96 -6.31 16.53
CA ASN A 256 8.07 -7.59 17.21
C ASN A 256 8.28 -7.41 18.73
N THR A 257 8.95 -6.33 19.15
CA THR A 257 9.22 -6.01 20.54
C THR A 257 8.04 -5.30 21.21
N LYS A 258 7.50 -4.23 20.58
CA LYS A 258 6.46 -3.38 21.17
C LYS A 258 5.04 -3.90 20.95
N GLY A 259 4.85 -4.77 19.95
CA GLY A 259 3.55 -5.24 19.49
C GLY A 259 2.83 -4.26 18.56
N MET A 260 1.91 -4.78 17.75
CA MET A 260 1.16 -3.98 16.78
C MET A 260 0.24 -2.95 17.43
N GLU A 261 -0.25 -3.22 18.65
CA GLU A 261 -1.15 -2.30 19.37
C GLU A 261 -0.48 -0.95 19.65
N HIS A 262 0.85 -0.94 19.87
CA HIS A 262 1.64 0.28 20.02
C HIS A 262 1.49 1.21 18.80
N TYR A 263 1.28 0.65 17.62
CA TYR A 263 1.19 1.36 16.32
C TYR A 263 -0.25 1.52 15.83
N LYS A 264 -1.26 1.44 16.70
CA LYS A 264 -2.68 1.52 16.33
C LYS A 264 -3.06 2.74 15.49
N GLN A 265 -2.44 3.89 15.75
CA GLN A 265 -2.71 5.13 14.99
C GLN A 265 -2.16 5.02 13.57
N ILE A 266 -0.96 4.46 13.39
CA ILE A 266 -0.34 4.23 12.09
C ILE A 266 -1.14 3.18 11.31
N ILE A 267 -1.54 2.09 11.95
CA ILE A 267 -2.39 1.07 11.32
C ILE A 267 -3.70 1.72 10.83
N SER A 268 -4.40 2.48 11.68
CA SER A 268 -5.63 3.16 11.28
C SER A 268 -5.41 4.13 10.12
N LYS A 269 -4.35 4.95 10.18
CA LYS A 269 -4.01 5.95 9.17
C LYS A 269 -3.81 5.33 7.78
N TYR A 270 -3.06 4.25 7.68
CA TYR A 270 -2.67 3.66 6.40
C TYR A 270 -3.67 2.62 5.87
N THR A 271 -4.37 1.92 6.75
CA THR A 271 -5.26 0.83 6.34
C THR A 271 -6.75 1.20 6.40
N GLY A 272 -7.10 2.25 7.13
CA GLY A 272 -8.49 2.63 7.41
C GLY A 272 -9.19 1.70 8.40
N ALA A 273 -8.45 0.82 9.10
CA ALA A 273 -9.03 -0.05 10.12
C ALA A 273 -9.52 0.74 11.32
N ASP A 274 -10.70 0.40 11.82
CA ASP A 274 -11.26 0.98 13.03
C ASP A 274 -10.63 0.39 14.32
N ALA A 275 -10.89 1.03 15.45
CA ALA A 275 -10.33 0.61 16.72
C ALA A 275 -10.72 -0.83 17.10
N LYS A 276 -11.95 -1.27 16.77
CA LYS A 276 -12.44 -2.61 17.04
C LYS A 276 -11.66 -3.66 16.24
N THR A 277 -11.45 -3.39 14.96
CA THR A 277 -10.62 -4.23 14.09
C THR A 277 -9.19 -4.31 14.60
N ILE A 278 -8.58 -3.17 14.96
CA ILE A 278 -7.19 -3.12 15.43
C ILE A 278 -6.99 -3.94 16.70
N MET A 279 -7.91 -3.85 17.67
CA MET A 279 -7.86 -4.65 18.91
C MET A 279 -8.03 -6.16 18.69
N ALA A 280 -8.67 -6.55 17.59
CA ALA A 280 -8.92 -7.96 17.25
C ALA A 280 -7.88 -8.54 16.28
N LEU A 281 -6.87 -7.78 15.88
CA LEU A 281 -5.83 -8.25 14.97
C LEU A 281 -5.09 -9.45 15.57
N PRO A 282 -4.76 -10.47 14.77
CA PRO A 282 -3.90 -11.55 15.22
C PRO A 282 -2.48 -11.02 15.47
N LYS A 283 -1.76 -11.66 16.38
CA LYS A 283 -0.34 -11.39 16.56
C LYS A 283 0.40 -11.79 15.29
N LEU A 284 1.05 -10.83 14.64
CA LEU A 284 1.91 -11.05 13.47
C LEU A 284 3.36 -10.83 13.86
N LEU A 285 4.24 -11.67 13.32
CA LEU A 285 5.69 -11.50 13.38
C LEU A 285 6.20 -10.99 12.03
N TYR A 286 7.22 -10.18 12.06
CA TYR A 286 7.82 -9.55 10.88
C TYR A 286 9.27 -9.98 10.76
N ASP A 287 9.58 -10.71 9.68
CA ASP A 287 10.92 -11.19 9.39
C ASP A 287 11.78 -10.10 8.74
N HIS A 288 13.09 -10.23 8.90
CA HIS A 288 14.05 -9.34 8.29
C HIS A 288 14.14 -9.54 6.77
N ALA A 289 14.33 -8.45 6.06
CA ALA A 289 14.79 -8.43 4.68
C ALA A 289 16.26 -8.87 4.60
N LYS A 290 16.65 -9.40 3.43
CA LYS A 290 18.01 -9.93 3.17
C LYS A 290 18.73 -9.10 2.14
#